data_9b60d45288b913132ce65023be475dcf
#
_entry.id   9b60d45288b913132ce65023be475dcf
#
_cell.length_a   1.000
_cell.length_b   1.000
_cell.length_c   1.000
_cell.angle_alpha   90.00
_cell.angle_beta   90.00
_cell.angle_gamma   90.00
#
_symmetry.space_group_name_H-M   'P 1'
#
loop_
_entity.id
_entity.type
_entity.pdbx_description
1 polymer ?
#
loop_
_entity_poly.entity_id
_entity_poly.type
_entity_poly.pdbx_seq_one_letter_code
_entity_poly.pdbx_strand_id
1 'polypeptide(L)'
;NQIKFYIMKYKITGLQFYDLTAIIRKDWVIEFCKKLKENNISLDWSLPSGTRSEALDLEVLKALAQANLKYLVYAPESGSKESLKLIKKKIKLSHMTQSIKYAISQGISVRTNLIIGFPNERRIDLYKTLYQQIKFAIMGVEDVPTYYFNAYPGTELFNMLHKEGKIVINDEYFLSLASLSHYNLYPNNISYNDSIGRYELYIYRMLGMIISYSLSYILRPKRILRTIKSFFTSK
;
A
#
# COMPACT_ATOMS: atom_id res chain seq x y z
N ASN A 1 14.02 21.53 13.32
CA ASN A 1 13.47 22.32 14.45
C ASN A 1 12.07 21.82 14.86
N GLN A 2 11.13 21.60 13.94
CA GLN A 2 9.76 21.21 14.23
C GLN A 2 9.67 19.88 15.01
N ILE A 3 10.40 18.85 14.59
CA ILE A 3 10.45 17.55 15.28
C ILE A 3 10.97 17.72 16.71
N LYS A 4 12.04 18.49 16.92
CA LYS A 4 12.55 18.78 18.29
C LYS A 4 11.51 19.47 19.16
N PHE A 5 10.77 20.43 18.60
CA PHE A 5 9.69 21.08 19.30
C PHE A 5 8.61 20.08 19.76
N TYR A 6 8.19 19.16 18.89
CA TYR A 6 7.20 18.15 19.26
C TYR A 6 7.72 17.15 20.29
N ILE A 7 9.00 16.74 20.19
CA ILE A 7 9.63 15.90 21.22
C ILE A 7 9.60 16.60 22.58
N MET A 8 10.03 17.87 22.64
CA MET A 8 10.10 18.61 23.90
C MET A 8 8.71 18.90 24.48
N LYS A 9 7.77 19.35 23.63
CA LYS A 9 6.45 19.79 24.07
C LYS A 9 5.49 18.64 24.37
N TYR A 10 5.48 17.63 23.51
CA TYR A 10 4.48 16.55 23.57
C TYR A 10 5.08 15.18 23.93
N LYS A 11 6.40 15.09 24.10
CA LYS A 11 7.13 13.85 24.44
C LYS A 11 6.78 12.70 23.50
N ILE A 12 6.66 13.01 22.20
CA ILE A 12 6.33 12.01 21.18
C ILE A 12 7.42 10.94 21.13
N THR A 13 7.02 9.69 20.89
CA THR A 13 7.90 8.52 20.75
C THR A 13 8.00 8.02 19.33
N GLY A 14 7.16 8.51 18.42
CA GLY A 14 7.16 8.13 17.01
C GLY A 14 6.55 9.22 16.13
N LEU A 15 6.77 9.08 14.82
CA LEU A 15 6.29 9.98 13.78
C LEU A 15 5.67 9.20 12.63
N GLN A 16 4.58 9.72 12.09
CA GLN A 16 4.01 9.25 10.83
C GLN A 16 3.95 10.41 9.83
N PHE A 17 4.55 10.24 8.67
CA PHE A 17 4.47 11.20 7.58
C PHE A 17 3.36 10.79 6.62
N TYR A 18 2.24 11.51 6.68
CA TYR A 18 1.09 11.31 5.78
C TYR A 18 1.21 12.09 4.46
N ASP A 19 2.34 12.70 4.22
CA ASP A 19 2.62 13.38 2.97
C ASP A 19 2.74 12.36 1.83
N LEU A 20 1.91 12.52 0.79
CA LEU A 20 1.89 11.66 -0.39
C LEU A 20 3.18 11.73 -1.21
N THR A 21 4.00 12.75 -0.98
CA THR A 21 5.21 13.05 -1.74
C THR A 21 6.43 13.28 -0.85
N ALA A 22 6.43 12.73 0.35
CA ALA A 22 7.51 12.89 1.32
C ALA A 22 8.89 12.49 0.75
N ILE A 23 8.93 11.48 -0.14
CA ILE A 23 10.17 11.00 -0.76
C ILE A 23 10.10 11.22 -2.27
N ILE A 24 10.64 12.35 -2.73
CA ILE A 24 10.74 12.69 -4.16
C ILE A 24 12.21 12.75 -4.60
N ARG A 25 13.05 13.34 -3.77
CA ARG A 25 14.46 13.61 -4.11
C ARG A 25 15.38 12.84 -3.18
N LYS A 26 16.27 12.07 -3.76
CA LYS A 26 17.27 11.25 -3.06
C LYS A 26 18.16 12.07 -2.14
N ASP A 27 18.71 13.16 -2.67
CA ASP A 27 19.59 14.07 -1.93
C ASP A 27 18.94 14.63 -0.67
N TRP A 28 17.70 15.07 -0.79
CA TRP A 28 16.92 15.59 0.34
C TRP A 28 16.68 14.52 1.42
N VAL A 29 16.34 13.29 1.02
CA VAL A 29 16.09 12.19 1.96
C VAL A 29 17.35 11.84 2.73
N ILE A 30 18.49 11.73 2.04
CA ILE A 30 19.77 11.43 2.67
C ILE A 30 20.17 12.56 3.65
N GLU A 31 20.00 13.82 3.24
CA GLU A 31 20.26 14.96 4.12
C GLU A 31 19.32 14.98 5.34
N PHE A 32 18.04 14.68 5.14
CA PHE A 32 17.07 14.58 6.24
C PHE A 32 17.50 13.51 7.26
N CYS A 33 17.86 12.30 6.81
CA CYS A 33 18.34 11.22 7.67
C CYS A 33 19.62 11.62 8.42
N LYS A 34 20.56 12.30 7.73
CA LYS A 34 21.78 12.82 8.34
C LYS A 34 21.45 13.83 9.44
N LYS A 35 20.55 14.78 9.19
CA LYS A 35 20.11 15.78 10.19
C LYS A 35 19.43 15.16 11.40
N LEU A 36 18.64 14.09 11.22
CA LEU A 36 18.07 13.36 12.37
C LEU A 36 19.18 12.81 13.27
N LYS A 37 20.18 12.17 12.66
CA LYS A 37 21.33 11.60 13.39
C LYS A 37 22.19 12.67 14.08
N GLU A 38 22.56 13.74 13.37
CA GLU A 38 23.35 14.86 13.93
C GLU A 38 22.68 15.55 15.11
N ASN A 39 21.35 15.53 15.14
CA ASN A 39 20.57 16.12 16.20
C ASN A 39 20.17 15.11 17.30
N ASN A 40 20.72 13.89 17.27
CA ASN A 40 20.42 12.81 18.22
C ASN A 40 18.90 12.50 18.30
N ILE A 41 18.17 12.62 17.17
CA ILE A 41 16.74 12.30 17.11
C ILE A 41 16.62 10.82 16.74
N SER A 42 16.18 10.01 17.73
CA SER A 42 16.00 8.58 17.60
C SER A 42 14.54 8.20 17.83
N LEU A 43 13.65 8.69 16.94
CA LEU A 43 12.24 8.32 16.92
C LEU A 43 12.00 7.22 15.90
N ASP A 44 11.14 6.28 16.23
CA ASP A 44 10.59 5.38 15.22
C ASP A 44 9.63 6.16 14.31
N TRP A 45 9.72 5.96 13.01
CA TRP A 45 8.87 6.66 12.08
C TRP A 45 8.40 5.80 10.89
N SER A 46 7.38 6.27 10.20
CA SER A 46 6.73 5.53 9.13
C SER A 46 6.24 6.43 8.00
N LEU A 47 6.10 5.83 6.82
CA LEU A 47 5.56 6.42 5.60
C LEU A 47 4.32 5.61 5.16
N PRO A 48 3.14 5.86 5.76
CA PRO A 48 1.96 5.04 5.54
C PRO A 48 1.18 5.39 4.28
N SER A 49 1.44 6.53 3.62
CA SER A 49 0.64 7.05 2.51
C SER A 49 1.04 6.58 1.12
N GLY A 50 1.98 5.64 1.03
CA GLY A 50 2.57 5.24 -0.25
C GLY A 50 3.71 6.16 -0.68
N THR A 51 4.69 5.60 -1.38
CA THR A 51 5.89 6.33 -1.78
C THR A 51 6.20 6.09 -3.25
N ARG A 52 6.91 7.04 -3.84
CA ARG A 52 7.45 6.88 -5.19
C ARG A 52 8.68 5.97 -5.14
N SER A 53 8.54 4.75 -5.65
CA SER A 53 9.60 3.75 -5.65
C SER A 53 10.84 4.13 -6.48
N GLU A 54 10.68 5.08 -7.39
CA GLU A 54 11.77 5.55 -8.26
C GLU A 54 12.90 6.23 -7.47
N ALA A 55 12.58 6.84 -6.32
CA ALA A 55 13.54 7.49 -5.44
C ALA A 55 14.11 6.56 -4.35
N LEU A 56 13.63 5.30 -4.28
CA LEU A 56 13.97 4.34 -3.23
C LEU A 56 14.96 3.28 -3.72
N ASP A 57 16.20 3.67 -3.94
CA ASP A 57 17.32 2.74 -4.17
C ASP A 57 17.89 2.17 -2.85
N LEU A 58 18.85 1.26 -2.95
CA LEU A 58 19.47 0.64 -1.77
C LEU A 58 20.13 1.66 -0.83
N GLU A 59 20.76 2.69 -1.37
CA GLU A 59 21.45 3.72 -0.57
C GLU A 59 20.43 4.52 0.27
N VAL A 60 19.35 4.98 -0.38
CA VAL A 60 18.27 5.70 0.31
C VAL A 60 17.62 4.82 1.38
N LEU A 61 17.28 3.57 1.06
CA LEU A 61 16.65 2.65 2.00
C LEU A 61 17.55 2.31 3.19
N LYS A 62 18.85 2.20 2.97
CA LYS A 62 19.84 2.04 4.04
C LYS A 62 19.89 3.28 4.95
N ALA A 63 19.92 4.48 4.38
CA ALA A 63 19.89 5.73 5.15
C ALA A 63 18.59 5.85 5.97
N LEU A 64 17.43 5.53 5.36
CA LEU A 64 16.13 5.54 6.02
C LEU A 64 16.08 4.55 7.20
N ALA A 65 16.57 3.31 7.01
CA ALA A 65 16.62 2.30 8.06
C ALA A 65 17.53 2.71 9.22
N GLN A 66 18.70 3.30 8.91
CA GLN A 66 19.64 3.83 9.90
C GLN A 66 19.08 5.05 10.67
N ALA A 67 18.12 5.75 10.08
CA ALA A 67 17.39 6.84 10.70
C ALA A 67 16.08 6.37 11.38
N ASN A 68 15.93 5.06 11.66
CA ASN A 68 14.79 4.44 12.34
C ASN A 68 13.46 4.45 11.56
N LEU A 69 13.47 4.47 10.21
CA LEU A 69 12.26 4.14 9.46
C LEU A 69 11.87 2.68 9.72
N LYS A 70 10.66 2.45 10.23
CA LYS A 70 10.16 1.12 10.58
C LYS A 70 9.15 0.57 9.58
N TYR A 71 8.39 1.44 8.93
CA TYR A 71 7.29 1.02 8.08
C TYR A 71 7.17 1.88 6.83
N LEU A 72 6.98 1.22 5.69
CA LEU A 72 6.94 1.84 4.38
C LEU A 72 5.84 1.20 3.52
N VAL A 73 5.01 2.03 2.91
CA VAL A 73 3.95 1.59 2.01
C VAL A 73 4.32 1.86 0.56
N TYR A 74 4.16 0.84 -0.28
CA TYR A 74 4.21 0.94 -1.73
C TYR A 74 2.80 0.78 -2.30
N ALA A 75 2.52 1.45 -3.40
CA ALA A 75 1.25 1.39 -4.10
C ALA A 75 1.47 0.94 -5.56
N PRO A 76 1.76 -0.35 -5.80
CA PRO A 76 1.85 -0.89 -7.16
C PRO A 76 0.53 -0.84 -7.92
N GLU A 77 -0.61 -0.81 -7.24
CA GLU A 77 -1.99 -0.82 -7.71
C GLU A 77 -2.34 -2.11 -8.46
N SER A 78 -1.55 -2.56 -9.43
CA SER A 78 -1.81 -3.78 -10.21
C SER A 78 -0.53 -4.51 -10.57
N GLY A 79 -0.62 -5.82 -10.74
CA GLY A 79 0.43 -6.67 -11.31
C GLY A 79 0.39 -6.72 -12.85
N SER A 80 -0.62 -6.13 -13.48
CA SER A 80 -0.78 -6.09 -14.93
C SER A 80 -0.29 -4.77 -15.51
N LYS A 81 0.56 -4.86 -16.54
CA LYS A 81 0.96 -3.67 -17.31
C LYS A 81 -0.23 -3.00 -18.01
N GLU A 82 -1.21 -3.80 -18.45
CA GLU A 82 -2.40 -3.27 -19.12
C GLU A 82 -3.29 -2.50 -18.14
N SER A 83 -3.53 -3.05 -16.95
CA SER A 83 -4.27 -2.33 -15.90
C SER A 83 -3.53 -1.05 -15.49
N LEU A 84 -2.20 -1.09 -15.32
CA LEU A 84 -1.39 0.10 -15.00
C LEU A 84 -1.47 1.17 -16.09
N LYS A 85 -1.49 0.77 -17.36
CA LYS A 85 -1.67 1.68 -18.49
C LYS A 85 -3.07 2.32 -18.49
N LEU A 86 -4.10 1.52 -18.21
CA LEU A 86 -5.49 1.98 -18.11
C LEU A 86 -5.64 3.10 -17.07
N ILE A 87 -5.03 2.94 -15.90
CA ILE A 87 -5.08 3.94 -14.81
C ILE A 87 -3.98 5.00 -14.92
N LYS A 88 -3.25 5.04 -16.02
CA LYS A 88 -2.15 5.99 -16.28
C LYS A 88 -1.05 5.98 -15.21
N LYS A 89 -0.87 4.85 -14.51
CA LYS A 89 0.17 4.68 -13.48
C LYS A 89 1.53 4.45 -14.14
N LYS A 90 2.40 5.44 -14.09
CA LYS A 90 3.73 5.41 -14.70
C LYS A 90 4.77 4.79 -13.76
N ILE A 91 4.65 3.50 -13.46
CA ILE A 91 5.63 2.76 -12.65
C ILE A 91 6.25 1.61 -13.45
N LYS A 92 7.49 1.27 -13.09
CA LYS A 92 8.15 0.04 -13.54
C LYS A 92 8.08 -0.99 -12.42
N LEU A 93 7.18 -1.99 -12.54
CA LEU A 93 6.99 -3.03 -11.51
C LEU A 93 8.29 -3.74 -11.12
N SER A 94 9.22 -3.93 -12.05
CA SER A 94 10.53 -4.52 -11.77
C SER A 94 11.37 -3.65 -10.82
N HIS A 95 11.41 -2.33 -11.04
CA HIS A 95 12.11 -1.40 -10.15
C HIS A 95 11.47 -1.35 -8.78
N MET A 96 10.13 -1.24 -8.71
CA MET A 96 9.41 -1.27 -7.44
C MET A 96 9.64 -2.58 -6.69
N THR A 97 9.60 -3.72 -7.39
CA THR A 97 9.88 -5.03 -6.79
C THR A 97 11.31 -5.10 -6.22
N GLN A 98 12.28 -4.53 -6.91
CA GLN A 98 13.66 -4.47 -6.42
C GLN A 98 13.80 -3.55 -5.21
N SER A 99 13.15 -2.39 -5.23
CA SER A 99 13.09 -1.45 -4.09
C SER A 99 12.46 -2.12 -2.86
N ILE A 100 11.37 -2.86 -3.02
CA ILE A 100 10.73 -3.64 -1.96
C ILE A 100 11.71 -4.67 -1.36
N LYS A 101 12.47 -5.39 -2.19
CA LYS A 101 13.50 -6.34 -1.71
C LYS A 101 14.56 -5.63 -0.87
N TYR A 102 15.02 -4.47 -1.32
CA TYR A 102 15.98 -3.66 -0.57
C TYR A 102 15.42 -3.19 0.77
N ALA A 103 14.17 -2.68 0.80
CA ALA A 103 13.54 -2.27 2.05
C ALA A 103 13.46 -3.41 3.06
N ILE A 104 13.02 -4.60 2.62
CA ILE A 104 12.95 -5.80 3.46
C ILE A 104 14.34 -6.21 3.95
N SER A 105 15.37 -6.16 3.10
CA SER A 105 16.75 -6.51 3.49
C SER A 105 17.35 -5.56 4.53
N GLN A 106 16.84 -4.32 4.60
CA GLN A 106 17.23 -3.34 5.63
C GLN A 106 16.36 -3.44 6.91
N GLY A 107 15.48 -4.43 7.01
CA GLY A 107 14.62 -4.64 8.18
C GLY A 107 13.41 -3.70 8.25
N ILE A 108 13.11 -2.98 7.18
CA ILE A 108 11.92 -2.13 7.10
C ILE A 108 10.69 -3.01 6.84
N SER A 109 9.65 -2.86 7.66
CA SER A 109 8.35 -3.49 7.42
C SER A 109 7.69 -2.86 6.21
N VAL A 110 7.27 -3.68 5.25
CA VAL A 110 6.72 -3.21 3.98
C VAL A 110 5.27 -3.65 3.81
N ARG A 111 4.43 -2.71 3.40
CA ARG A 111 3.08 -2.96 2.89
C ARG A 111 3.01 -2.63 1.41
N THR A 112 2.22 -3.39 0.65
CA THR A 112 1.93 -3.10 -0.75
C THR A 112 0.44 -3.09 -1.00
N ASN A 113 -0.10 -2.02 -1.56
CA ASN A 113 -1.51 -1.89 -1.88
C ASN A 113 -1.76 -2.31 -3.34
N LEU A 114 -2.71 -3.23 -3.53
CA LEU A 114 -3.17 -3.69 -4.84
C LEU A 114 -4.66 -3.39 -4.99
N ILE A 115 -5.10 -3.20 -6.23
CA ILE A 115 -6.49 -2.90 -6.58
C ILE A 115 -6.92 -3.85 -7.70
N ILE A 116 -8.14 -4.36 -7.64
CA ILE A 116 -8.79 -5.18 -8.65
C ILE A 116 -10.15 -4.62 -9.02
N GLY A 117 -10.66 -4.98 -10.18
CA GLY A 117 -12.00 -4.58 -10.62
C GLY A 117 -12.03 -3.21 -11.28
N PHE A 118 -10.94 -2.78 -11.92
CA PHE A 118 -10.96 -1.58 -12.76
C PHE A 118 -11.97 -1.72 -13.91
N PRO A 119 -12.62 -0.64 -14.35
CA PRO A 119 -13.41 -0.64 -15.58
C PRO A 119 -12.59 -1.24 -16.73
N ASN A 120 -13.22 -2.11 -17.52
CA ASN A 120 -12.59 -2.81 -18.65
C ASN A 120 -11.36 -3.69 -18.30
N GLU A 121 -11.06 -3.97 -17.03
CA GLU A 121 -10.05 -4.93 -16.63
C GLU A 121 -10.47 -6.35 -17.06
N ARG A 122 -9.58 -7.05 -17.74
CA ARG A 122 -9.83 -8.45 -18.14
C ARG A 122 -9.45 -9.39 -16.99
N ARG A 123 -10.11 -10.56 -16.90
CA ARG A 123 -9.77 -11.57 -15.89
C ARG A 123 -8.29 -11.94 -15.87
N ILE A 124 -7.65 -12.03 -17.05
CA ILE A 124 -6.22 -12.34 -17.11
C ILE A 124 -5.34 -11.26 -16.46
N ASP A 125 -5.74 -10.00 -16.51
CA ASP A 125 -5.01 -8.89 -15.91
C ASP A 125 -5.23 -8.85 -14.38
N LEU A 126 -6.44 -9.20 -13.93
CA LEU A 126 -6.74 -9.44 -12.52
C LEU A 126 -5.90 -10.61 -11.97
N TYR A 127 -5.79 -11.73 -12.70
CA TYR A 127 -4.96 -12.87 -12.28
C TYR A 127 -3.48 -12.50 -12.14
N LYS A 128 -2.95 -11.64 -13.02
CA LYS A 128 -1.59 -11.10 -12.88
C LYS A 128 -1.43 -10.29 -11.58
N THR A 129 -2.47 -9.56 -11.17
CA THR A 129 -2.48 -8.81 -9.92
C THR A 129 -2.48 -9.75 -8.70
N LEU A 130 -3.30 -10.81 -8.71
CA LEU A 130 -3.29 -11.83 -7.66
C LEU A 130 -1.96 -12.60 -7.61
N TYR A 131 -1.39 -12.93 -8.75
CA TYR A 131 -0.05 -13.53 -8.81
C TYR A 131 1.02 -12.61 -8.21
N GLN A 132 0.96 -11.31 -8.50
CA GLN A 132 1.87 -10.32 -7.91
C GLN A 132 1.68 -10.23 -6.38
N GLN A 133 0.44 -10.34 -5.89
CA GLN A 133 0.13 -10.40 -4.46
C GLN A 133 0.84 -11.59 -3.79
N ILE A 134 0.68 -12.77 -4.35
CA ILE A 134 1.33 -14.00 -3.85
C ILE A 134 2.86 -13.85 -3.87
N LYS A 135 3.41 -13.33 -4.96
CA LYS A 135 4.85 -13.05 -5.09
C LYS A 135 5.37 -12.13 -4.00
N PHE A 136 4.66 -11.06 -3.67
CA PHE A 136 5.03 -10.15 -2.59
C PHE A 136 4.98 -10.83 -1.22
N ALA A 137 3.98 -11.67 -0.96
CA ALA A 137 3.90 -12.44 0.28
C ALA A 137 5.11 -13.39 0.44
N ILE A 138 5.48 -14.11 -0.63
CA ILE A 138 6.67 -14.99 -0.65
C ILE A 138 7.95 -14.18 -0.42
N MET A 139 8.09 -13.00 -1.04
CA MET A 139 9.25 -12.12 -0.89
C MET A 139 9.44 -11.61 0.54
N GLY A 140 8.39 -11.59 1.35
CA GLY A 140 8.45 -11.11 2.72
C GLY A 140 7.81 -9.77 2.98
N VAL A 141 7.02 -9.26 2.05
CA VAL A 141 6.14 -8.13 2.33
C VAL A 141 5.26 -8.48 3.53
N GLU A 142 5.15 -7.55 4.47
CA GLU A 142 4.44 -7.77 5.74
C GLU A 142 2.95 -7.87 5.53
N ASP A 143 2.40 -6.98 4.73
CA ASP A 143 0.97 -6.84 4.49
C ASP A 143 0.72 -6.55 2.99
N VAL A 144 -0.12 -7.37 2.36
CA VAL A 144 -0.42 -7.30 0.92
C VAL A 144 -1.93 -7.24 0.70
N PRO A 145 -2.62 -6.19 1.19
CA PRO A 145 -4.04 -6.06 0.96
C PRO A 145 -4.37 -5.84 -0.51
N THR A 146 -5.51 -6.38 -0.91
CA THR A 146 -6.12 -6.11 -2.20
C THR A 146 -7.45 -5.41 -1.98
N TYR A 147 -7.63 -4.28 -2.66
CA TYR A 147 -8.82 -3.45 -2.60
C TYR A 147 -9.63 -3.59 -3.88
N TYR A 148 -10.91 -3.23 -3.79
CA TYR A 148 -11.73 -3.02 -4.99
C TYR A 148 -11.46 -1.63 -5.56
N PHE A 149 -11.56 -1.52 -6.88
CA PHE A 149 -11.57 -0.21 -7.52
C PHE A 149 -12.79 0.60 -7.02
N ASN A 150 -12.54 1.81 -6.60
CA ASN A 150 -13.54 2.82 -6.28
C ASN A 150 -13.31 4.07 -7.13
N ALA A 151 -14.38 4.55 -7.74
CA ALA A 151 -14.33 5.73 -8.58
C ALA A 151 -14.50 6.98 -7.71
N TYR A 152 -13.42 7.68 -7.41
CA TYR A 152 -13.47 8.93 -6.62
C TYR A 152 -13.88 10.13 -7.46
N PRO A 153 -14.75 11.01 -6.95
CA PRO A 153 -15.14 12.24 -7.62
C PRO A 153 -13.93 13.08 -8.05
N GLY A 154 -14.00 13.64 -9.24
CA GLY A 154 -12.90 14.43 -9.81
C GLY A 154 -11.84 13.64 -10.56
N THR A 155 -11.85 12.30 -10.49
CA THR A 155 -10.96 11.47 -11.31
C THR A 155 -11.53 11.26 -12.71
N GLU A 156 -10.65 10.99 -13.68
CA GLU A 156 -11.06 10.72 -15.06
C GLU A 156 -11.99 9.49 -15.18
N LEU A 157 -11.67 8.41 -14.44
CA LEU A 157 -12.49 7.21 -14.42
C LEU A 157 -13.87 7.47 -13.79
N PHE A 158 -13.94 8.29 -12.75
CA PHE A 158 -15.23 8.73 -12.20
C PHE A 158 -16.06 9.47 -13.24
N ASN A 159 -15.46 10.47 -13.90
CA ASN A 159 -16.17 11.28 -14.89
C ASN A 159 -16.68 10.43 -16.07
N MET A 160 -15.90 9.46 -16.51
CA MET A 160 -16.28 8.49 -17.54
C MET A 160 -17.49 7.66 -17.09
N LEU A 161 -17.41 7.02 -15.92
CA LEU A 161 -18.46 6.15 -15.38
C LEU A 161 -19.74 6.92 -15.04
N HIS A 162 -19.61 8.14 -14.55
CA HIS A 162 -20.76 9.02 -14.29
C HIS A 162 -21.46 9.41 -15.59
N LYS A 163 -20.72 9.77 -16.63
CA LYS A 163 -21.26 10.06 -17.95
C LYS A 163 -21.94 8.85 -18.61
N GLU A 164 -21.44 7.64 -18.34
CA GLU A 164 -22.04 6.37 -18.77
C GLU A 164 -23.27 5.96 -17.94
N GLY A 165 -23.67 6.75 -16.93
CA GLY A 165 -24.78 6.45 -16.04
C GLY A 165 -24.53 5.31 -15.04
N LYS A 166 -23.27 4.83 -14.93
CA LYS A 166 -22.87 3.76 -13.99
C LYS A 166 -22.70 4.26 -12.56
N ILE A 167 -22.60 5.57 -12.36
CA ILE A 167 -22.53 6.23 -11.06
C ILE A 167 -23.68 7.22 -10.93
N VAL A 168 -24.50 7.01 -9.92
CA VAL A 168 -25.48 7.99 -9.45
C VAL A 168 -24.97 8.56 -8.12
N ILE A 169 -24.78 9.88 -8.06
CA ILE A 169 -24.28 10.53 -6.85
C ILE A 169 -25.41 10.62 -5.85
N ASN A 170 -25.37 9.77 -4.84
CA ASN A 170 -26.31 9.67 -3.72
C ASN A 170 -25.60 9.13 -2.48
N ASP A 171 -26.32 8.99 -1.38
CA ASP A 171 -25.74 8.49 -0.11
C ASP A 171 -25.18 7.07 -0.25
N GLU A 172 -25.84 6.21 -1.03
CA GLU A 172 -25.37 4.83 -1.28
C GLU A 172 -24.00 4.84 -1.98
N TYR A 173 -23.81 5.71 -2.97
CA TYR A 173 -22.52 5.88 -3.64
C TYR A 173 -21.44 6.33 -2.63
N PHE A 174 -21.71 7.36 -1.82
CA PHE A 174 -20.72 7.83 -0.84
C PHE A 174 -20.43 6.78 0.23
N LEU A 175 -21.41 6.04 0.70
CA LEU A 175 -21.22 4.93 1.63
C LEU A 175 -20.40 3.79 1.01
N SER A 176 -20.54 3.54 -0.30
CA SER A 176 -19.73 2.55 -1.01
C SER A 176 -18.24 2.90 -1.02
N LEU A 177 -17.88 4.20 -1.02
CA LEU A 177 -16.49 4.64 -0.95
C LEU A 177 -15.86 4.32 0.42
N ALA A 178 -16.64 4.25 1.49
CA ALA A 178 -16.18 3.84 2.81
C ALA A 178 -15.87 2.33 2.91
N SER A 179 -16.30 1.53 1.93
CA SER A 179 -16.03 0.08 1.86
C SER A 179 -14.58 -0.29 1.55
N LEU A 180 -13.68 0.68 1.48
CA LEU A 180 -12.22 0.51 1.35
C LEU A 180 -11.57 -0.23 2.54
N SER A 181 -12.29 -0.41 3.64
CA SER A 181 -11.82 -1.21 4.75
C SER A 181 -11.60 -2.65 4.26
N HIS A 182 -10.34 -3.09 4.24
CA HIS A 182 -9.96 -4.46 3.89
C HIS A 182 -10.55 -5.51 4.84
N TYR A 183 -11.17 -5.08 5.93
CA TYR A 183 -11.89 -5.91 6.90
C TYR A 183 -13.34 -6.21 6.50
N ASN A 184 -13.88 -5.62 5.44
CA ASN A 184 -15.23 -5.95 4.97
C ASN A 184 -15.27 -7.36 4.41
N LEU A 185 -15.82 -8.28 5.19
CA LEU A 185 -16.06 -9.68 4.82
C LEU A 185 -17.32 -9.85 3.96
N TYR A 186 -18.09 -8.79 3.70
CA TYR A 186 -19.30 -8.82 2.90
C TYR A 186 -19.05 -8.23 1.50
N PRO A 187 -19.73 -8.73 0.46
CA PRO A 187 -19.59 -8.22 -0.91
C PRO A 187 -20.37 -6.91 -1.11
N ASN A 188 -20.10 -5.89 -0.28
CA ASN A 188 -20.73 -4.57 -0.37
C ASN A 188 -20.09 -3.65 -1.41
N ASN A 189 -19.14 -4.17 -2.19
CA ASN A 189 -18.49 -3.42 -3.25
C ASN A 189 -19.40 -3.29 -4.48
N ILE A 190 -19.30 -2.16 -5.14
CA ILE A 190 -19.86 -1.96 -6.48
C ILE A 190 -18.81 -2.45 -7.48
N SER A 191 -19.21 -3.27 -8.46
CA SER A 191 -18.35 -3.56 -9.60
C SER A 191 -18.66 -2.59 -10.72
N TYR A 192 -17.66 -1.84 -11.15
CA TYR A 192 -17.73 -0.98 -12.33
C TYR A 192 -17.20 -1.68 -13.59
N ASN A 193 -16.87 -2.97 -13.48
CA ASN A 193 -16.41 -3.80 -14.59
C ASN A 193 -17.58 -4.52 -15.24
N ASP A 194 -17.71 -4.41 -16.58
CA ASP A 194 -18.82 -4.99 -17.31
C ASP A 194 -18.77 -6.53 -17.40
N SER A 195 -17.58 -7.10 -17.25
CA SER A 195 -17.34 -8.54 -17.41
C SER A 195 -17.14 -9.29 -16.11
N ILE A 196 -16.82 -8.59 -15.01
CA ILE A 196 -16.48 -9.19 -13.73
C ILE A 196 -17.43 -8.65 -12.66
N GLY A 197 -18.35 -9.49 -12.21
CA GLY A 197 -19.36 -9.09 -11.23
C GLY A 197 -18.79 -8.94 -9.82
N ARG A 198 -19.56 -8.27 -8.93
CA ARG A 198 -19.15 -8.00 -7.54
C ARG A 198 -18.82 -9.25 -6.74
N TYR A 199 -19.58 -10.33 -6.90
CA TYR A 199 -19.34 -11.60 -6.19
C TYR A 199 -18.08 -12.29 -6.69
N GLU A 200 -17.82 -12.24 -7.99
CA GLU A 200 -16.59 -12.77 -8.58
C GLU A 200 -15.36 -12.01 -8.05
N LEU A 201 -15.41 -10.68 -8.01
CA LEU A 201 -14.36 -9.85 -7.41
C LEU A 201 -14.15 -10.18 -5.92
N TYR A 202 -15.24 -10.40 -5.19
CA TYR A 202 -15.17 -10.79 -3.79
C TYR A 202 -14.44 -12.13 -3.61
N ILE A 203 -14.78 -13.13 -4.40
CA ILE A 203 -14.14 -14.45 -4.35
C ILE A 203 -12.65 -14.32 -4.66
N TYR A 204 -12.27 -13.64 -5.73
CA TYR A 204 -10.87 -13.45 -6.09
C TYR A 204 -10.08 -12.72 -5.01
N ARG A 205 -10.64 -11.65 -4.47
CA ARG A 205 -10.00 -10.93 -3.37
C ARG A 205 -9.79 -11.83 -2.16
N MET A 206 -10.82 -12.54 -1.72
CA MET A 206 -10.75 -13.43 -0.56
C MET A 206 -9.72 -14.55 -0.77
N LEU A 207 -9.74 -15.21 -1.92
CA LEU A 207 -8.75 -16.25 -2.25
C LEU A 207 -7.33 -15.67 -2.27
N GLY A 208 -7.13 -14.52 -2.91
CA GLY A 208 -5.83 -13.87 -2.94
C GLY A 208 -5.31 -13.53 -1.54
N MET A 209 -6.16 -12.99 -0.68
CA MET A 209 -5.80 -12.67 0.71
C MET A 209 -5.52 -13.93 1.54
N ILE A 210 -6.39 -14.94 1.49
CA ILE A 210 -6.21 -16.20 2.23
C ILE A 210 -4.87 -16.84 1.83
N ILE A 211 -4.60 -16.99 0.54
CA ILE A 211 -3.35 -17.60 0.05
C ILE A 211 -2.14 -16.78 0.50
N SER A 212 -2.19 -15.45 0.33
CA SER A 212 -1.05 -14.57 0.63
C SER A 212 -0.71 -14.54 2.11
N TYR A 213 -1.73 -14.41 2.99
CA TYR A 213 -1.49 -14.41 4.44
C TYR A 213 -1.08 -15.79 4.94
N SER A 214 -1.68 -16.88 4.44
CA SER A 214 -1.27 -18.24 4.77
C SER A 214 0.20 -18.46 4.42
N LEU A 215 0.61 -18.12 3.21
CA LEU A 215 2.02 -18.20 2.78
C LEU A 215 2.93 -17.32 3.64
N SER A 216 2.50 -16.09 3.96
CA SER A 216 3.26 -15.18 4.81
C SER A 216 3.52 -15.77 6.19
N TYR A 217 2.54 -16.41 6.82
CA TYR A 217 2.67 -17.03 8.13
C TYR A 217 3.44 -18.35 8.08
N ILE A 218 3.21 -19.20 7.08
CA ILE A 218 3.95 -20.47 6.90
C ILE A 218 5.44 -20.19 6.70
N LEU A 219 5.80 -19.27 5.82
CA LEU A 219 7.18 -18.96 5.52
C LEU A 219 7.88 -18.14 6.63
N ARG A 220 7.11 -17.47 7.50
CA ARG A 220 7.64 -16.62 8.57
C ARG A 220 6.83 -16.79 9.87
N PRO A 221 6.94 -17.95 10.55
CA PRO A 221 6.09 -18.28 11.70
C PRO A 221 6.23 -17.28 12.87
N LYS A 222 7.37 -16.59 12.99
CA LYS A 222 7.54 -15.51 13.98
C LYS A 222 6.52 -14.36 13.83
N ARG A 223 5.89 -14.22 12.68
CA ARG A 223 4.81 -13.23 12.45
C ARG A 223 3.55 -13.58 13.24
N ILE A 224 3.25 -14.89 13.42
CA ILE A 224 2.12 -15.34 14.21
C ILE A 224 2.25 -14.82 15.64
N LEU A 225 3.42 -15.02 16.27
CA LEU A 225 3.67 -14.56 17.63
C LEU A 225 3.54 -13.04 17.76
N ARG A 226 4.03 -12.29 16.76
CA ARG A 226 3.93 -10.83 16.74
C ARG A 226 2.46 -10.37 16.61
N THR A 227 1.70 -11.01 15.73
CA THR A 227 0.27 -10.71 15.54
C THR A 227 -0.51 -10.99 16.83
N ILE A 228 -0.30 -12.15 17.46
CA ILE A 228 -0.92 -12.48 18.74
C ILE A 228 -0.55 -11.43 19.80
N LYS A 229 0.74 -11.12 19.92
CA LYS A 229 1.20 -10.11 20.89
C LYS A 229 0.54 -8.74 20.67
N SER A 230 0.36 -8.30 19.42
CA SER A 230 -0.26 -7.01 19.13
C SER A 230 -1.72 -6.93 19.60
N PHE A 231 -2.48 -8.04 19.56
CA PHE A 231 -3.85 -8.08 20.11
C PHE A 231 -3.92 -7.88 21.62
N PHE A 232 -2.90 -8.30 22.35
CA PHE A 232 -2.86 -8.16 23.82
C PHE A 232 -2.16 -6.89 24.29
N THR A 233 -1.39 -6.22 23.44
CA THR A 233 -0.62 -5.01 23.82
C THR A 233 -1.21 -3.71 23.27
N SER A 234 -2.20 -3.75 22.37
CA SER A 234 -2.95 -2.57 21.94
C SER A 234 -3.98 -2.19 23.01
N LYS A 235 -3.54 -1.39 23.98
CA LYS A 235 -4.40 -0.59 24.86
C LYS A 235 -4.23 0.88 24.51
#